data_5049b052ec340cc1f3ad89876ad2fc32
#
_entry.id   5049b052ec340cc1f3ad89876ad2fc32
#
_cell.length_a   1.000
_cell.length_b   1.000
_cell.length_c   1.000
_cell.angle_alpha   90.00
_cell.angle_beta   90.00
_cell.angle_gamma   90.00
#
_symmetry.space_group_name_H-M   'P 1'
#
loop_
_entity.id
_entity.type
_entity.pdbx_description
1 polymer ?
#
loop_
_entity_poly.entity_id
_entity_poly.type
_entity_poly.pdbx_seq_one_letter_code
_entity_poly.pdbx_strand_id
1 'polypeptide(L)'
;MRKHRVDAGPDTVHWGYFDASLKPLIAIDSGDEITMSTVSGPPEAMPKGDSGLAVPPVLSAIHRSVPQRLGPHIMTGPVAVRGA
;
A
#
# COMPACT_ATOMS: atom_id res chain seq x y z
N MET A 1 6.33 -24.26 1.74
CA MET A 1 5.74 -22.98 1.35
C MET A 1 4.95 -22.38 2.50
N ARG A 2 5.23 -21.14 2.84
CA ARG A 2 4.45 -20.38 3.83
C ARG A 2 3.50 -19.44 3.12
N LYS A 3 2.42 -19.08 3.81
CA LYS A 3 1.47 -18.08 3.35
C LYS A 3 1.59 -16.84 4.21
N HIS A 4 1.62 -15.68 3.57
CA HIS A 4 1.75 -14.39 4.21
C HIS A 4 0.63 -13.47 3.76
N ARG A 5 0.32 -12.46 4.58
CA ARG A 5 -0.67 -11.45 4.23
C ARG A 5 -0.20 -10.07 4.66
N VAL A 6 -0.30 -9.11 3.76
CA VAL A 6 -0.03 -7.69 4.02
C VAL A 6 -1.21 -6.89 3.51
N ASP A 7 -1.97 -6.32 4.42
CA ASP A 7 -3.10 -5.46 4.05
C ASP A 7 -2.67 -4.00 3.94
N ALA A 8 -3.26 -3.27 3.00
CA ALA A 8 -3.01 -1.85 2.86
C ALA A 8 -3.50 -1.10 4.11
N GLY A 9 -2.70 -0.17 4.59
CA GLY A 9 -3.01 0.66 5.73
C GLY A 9 -1.94 1.71 5.93
N PRO A 10 -2.14 2.64 6.88
CA PRO A 10 -1.17 3.74 7.09
C PRO A 10 0.25 3.29 7.38
N ASP A 11 0.42 2.10 7.99
CA ASP A 11 1.74 1.58 8.38
C ASP A 11 2.37 0.69 7.31
N THR A 12 1.64 0.36 6.22
CA THR A 12 2.08 -0.63 5.23
C THR A 12 2.20 -0.07 3.82
N VAL A 13 1.96 1.22 3.64
CA VAL A 13 1.98 1.84 2.33
C VAL A 13 2.95 3.01 2.27
N HIS A 14 3.33 3.36 1.05
CA HIS A 14 4.06 4.59 0.75
C HIS A 14 3.57 5.15 -0.58
N TRP A 15 3.92 6.39 -0.87
CA TRP A 15 3.47 7.07 -2.07
C TRP A 15 4.53 7.07 -3.16
N GLY A 16 4.12 6.60 -4.32
CA GLY A 16 4.60 7.00 -5.64
C GLY A 16 6.05 6.73 -6.02
N TYR A 17 6.85 5.96 -5.27
CA TYR A 17 8.22 5.73 -5.67
C TYR A 17 8.73 4.33 -5.34
N PHE A 18 9.72 3.91 -6.14
CA PHE A 18 10.47 2.67 -5.92
C PHE A 18 11.85 3.05 -5.43
N ASP A 19 12.26 2.52 -4.29
CA ASP A 19 13.57 2.82 -3.72
C ASP A 19 14.06 1.62 -2.92
N ALA A 20 15.24 1.11 -3.27
CA ALA A 20 15.84 -0.02 -2.57
C ALA A 20 16.18 0.28 -1.11
N SER A 21 16.26 1.56 -0.74
CA SER A 21 16.51 1.96 0.66
C SER A 21 15.27 1.85 1.54
N LEU A 22 14.09 1.67 0.97
CA LEU A 22 12.87 1.47 1.74
C LEU A 22 12.98 0.19 2.55
N LYS A 23 12.74 0.30 3.86
CA LYS A 23 12.81 -0.85 4.75
C LYS A 23 11.64 -1.80 4.47
N PRO A 24 11.90 -3.09 4.18
CA PRO A 24 10.83 -4.04 3.96
C PRO A 24 9.94 -4.23 5.18
N LEU A 25 8.64 -4.40 4.94
CA LEU A 25 7.66 -4.72 5.99
C LEU A 25 7.88 -6.12 6.54
N ILE A 26 8.11 -7.07 5.63
CA ILE A 26 8.38 -8.47 5.95
C ILE A 26 9.40 -9.02 4.95
N ALA A 27 10.02 -10.15 5.31
CA ALA A 27 10.84 -10.94 4.40
C ALA A 27 10.22 -12.32 4.25
N ILE A 28 10.13 -12.79 3.02
CA ILE A 28 9.58 -14.10 2.69
C ILE A 28 10.64 -14.93 1.96
N ASP A 29 10.39 -16.23 1.83
CA ASP A 29 11.26 -17.12 1.10
C ASP A 29 10.74 -17.32 -0.33
N SER A 30 11.65 -17.61 -1.24
CA SER A 30 11.27 -17.95 -2.61
C SER A 30 10.34 -19.17 -2.61
N GLY A 31 9.24 -19.06 -3.34
CA GLY A 31 8.20 -20.08 -3.36
C GLY A 31 7.09 -19.89 -2.34
N ASP A 32 7.24 -18.96 -1.41
CA ASP A 32 6.16 -18.60 -0.48
C ASP A 32 5.04 -17.87 -1.21
N GLU A 33 3.84 -17.96 -0.65
CA GLU A 33 2.68 -17.24 -1.15
C GLU A 33 2.44 -16.00 -0.31
N ILE A 34 2.12 -14.88 -0.95
CA ILE A 34 1.73 -13.66 -0.26
C ILE A 34 0.44 -13.10 -0.84
N THR A 35 -0.47 -12.71 0.03
CA THR A 35 -1.68 -12.00 -0.33
C THR A 35 -1.54 -10.55 0.12
N MET A 36 -1.67 -9.62 -0.81
CA MET A 36 -1.57 -8.20 -0.53
C MET A 36 -2.84 -7.50 -0.94
N SER A 37 -3.38 -6.66 -0.06
CA SER A 37 -4.44 -5.74 -0.46
C SER A 37 -3.83 -4.41 -0.88
N THR A 38 -4.45 -3.76 -1.86
CA THR A 38 -3.98 -2.49 -2.39
C THR A 38 -5.13 -1.51 -2.51
N VAL A 39 -4.84 -0.25 -2.27
CA VAL A 39 -5.75 0.87 -2.52
C VAL A 39 -4.96 1.95 -3.25
N SER A 40 -5.64 2.80 -3.99
CA SER A 40 -4.93 3.82 -4.76
C SER A 40 -5.77 5.08 -4.92
N GLY A 41 -5.10 6.15 -5.28
CA GLY A 41 -5.68 7.41 -5.63
C GLY A 41 -5.40 8.51 -4.60
N PRO A 42 -5.06 9.73 -5.07
CA PRO A 42 -4.85 10.87 -4.18
C PRO A 42 -6.20 11.42 -3.70
N PRO A 43 -6.20 12.21 -2.58
CA PRO A 43 -7.45 12.77 -2.05
C PRO A 43 -8.27 13.56 -3.07
N GLU A 44 -7.61 14.30 -3.94
CA GLU A 44 -8.28 15.15 -4.95
C GLU A 44 -8.97 14.34 -6.05
N ALA A 45 -8.63 13.06 -6.22
CA ALA A 45 -9.25 12.18 -7.21
C ALA A 45 -10.43 11.40 -6.65
N MET A 46 -10.75 11.55 -5.36
CA MET A 46 -11.80 10.78 -4.71
C MET A 46 -13.19 11.24 -5.14
N PRO A 47 -14.19 10.31 -5.13
CA PRO A 47 -15.56 10.67 -5.43
C PRO A 47 -16.09 11.72 -4.46
N LYS A 48 -16.91 12.63 -4.95
CA LYS A 48 -17.62 13.60 -4.11
C LYS A 48 -18.74 12.91 -3.33
N GLY A 49 -19.14 13.50 -2.21
CA GLY A 49 -20.12 12.90 -1.32
C GLY A 49 -21.48 12.61 -1.93
N ASP A 50 -21.85 13.34 -2.99
CA ASP A 50 -23.13 13.17 -3.70
C ASP A 50 -23.04 12.23 -4.89
N SER A 51 -21.88 11.65 -5.17
CA SER A 51 -21.67 10.78 -6.34
C SER A 51 -22.30 9.39 -6.20
N GLY A 52 -22.66 8.96 -4.99
CA GLY A 52 -23.12 7.61 -4.72
C GLY A 52 -21.97 6.58 -4.62
N LEU A 53 -20.73 7.02 -4.77
CA LEU A 53 -19.55 6.16 -4.67
C LEU A 53 -18.91 6.30 -3.27
N ALA A 54 -18.43 5.20 -2.75
CA ALA A 54 -17.82 5.18 -1.41
C ALA A 54 -16.31 5.10 -1.50
N VAL A 55 -15.63 5.83 -0.61
CA VAL A 55 -14.18 5.72 -0.43
C VAL A 55 -13.94 4.67 0.66
N PRO A 56 -13.08 3.63 0.41
CA PRO A 56 -12.77 2.66 1.44
C PRO A 56 -12.24 3.34 2.71
N PRO A 57 -12.69 2.94 3.90
CA PRO A 57 -12.22 3.56 5.16
C PRO A 57 -10.69 3.53 5.33
N VAL A 58 -10.03 2.45 4.89
CA VAL A 58 -8.57 2.34 4.97
C VAL A 58 -7.89 3.38 4.09
N LEU A 59 -8.45 3.71 2.92
CA LEU A 59 -7.91 4.74 2.03
C LEU A 59 -8.02 6.12 2.68
N SER A 60 -9.15 6.43 3.31
CA SER A 60 -9.32 7.68 4.06
C SER A 60 -8.32 7.78 5.21
N ALA A 61 -8.06 6.70 5.92
CA ALA A 61 -7.06 6.66 6.98
C ALA A 61 -5.65 6.94 6.45
N ILE A 62 -5.31 6.39 5.29
CA ILE A 62 -4.03 6.64 4.62
C ILE A 62 -3.92 8.12 4.24
N HIS A 63 -4.96 8.70 3.65
CA HIS A 63 -4.96 10.12 3.28
C HIS A 63 -4.71 11.04 4.48
N ARG A 64 -5.21 10.68 5.65
CA ARG A 64 -5.02 11.48 6.87
C ARG A 64 -3.65 11.31 7.49
N SER A 65 -3.03 10.14 7.36
CA SER A 65 -1.88 9.75 8.16
C SER A 65 -0.58 9.66 7.38
N VAL A 66 -0.63 9.39 6.07
CA VAL A 66 0.57 9.17 5.24
C VAL A 66 0.71 10.31 4.25
N PRO A 67 1.73 11.17 4.38
CA PRO A 67 1.93 12.27 3.44
C PRO A 67 2.21 11.77 2.03
N GLN A 68 1.53 12.35 1.06
CA GLN A 68 1.82 12.11 -0.35
C GLN A 68 3.17 12.74 -0.68
N ARG A 69 4.06 11.95 -1.30
CA ARG A 69 5.41 12.41 -1.64
C ARG A 69 5.60 12.54 -3.14
N LEU A 70 5.64 11.43 -3.84
CA LEU A 70 5.90 11.40 -5.28
C LEU A 70 4.74 10.69 -5.98
N GLY A 71 4.12 11.38 -6.92
CA GLY A 71 3.06 10.81 -7.74
C GLY A 71 1.79 10.46 -6.98
N PRO A 72 0.75 10.04 -7.72
CA PRO A 72 -0.60 9.83 -7.17
C PRO A 72 -0.86 8.38 -6.72
N HIS A 73 0.11 7.49 -6.85
CA HIS A 73 -0.10 6.06 -6.59
C HIS A 73 0.36 5.66 -5.20
N ILE A 74 -0.45 4.86 -4.53
CA ILE A 74 -0.14 4.26 -3.24
C ILE A 74 0.38 2.85 -3.50
N MET A 75 1.46 2.50 -2.81
CA MET A 75 2.10 1.18 -2.94
C MET A 75 2.10 0.49 -1.59
N THR A 76 1.55 -0.73 -1.54
CA THR A 76 1.64 -1.58 -0.37
C THR A 76 2.97 -2.33 -0.40
N GLY A 77 3.70 -2.30 0.68
CA GLY A 77 5.01 -2.94 0.76
C GLY A 77 6.09 -1.96 1.25
N PRO A 78 7.35 -2.24 0.98
CA PRO A 78 7.87 -3.35 0.19
C PRO A 78 7.94 -4.68 0.93
N VAL A 79 8.10 -5.75 0.16
CA VAL A 79 8.29 -7.10 0.67
C VAL A 79 9.64 -7.62 0.14
N ALA A 80 10.49 -8.09 1.03
CA ALA A 80 11.76 -8.68 0.64
C ALA A 80 11.61 -10.18 0.40
N VAL A 81 12.26 -10.68 -0.64
CA VAL A 81 12.36 -12.12 -0.91
C VAL A 81 13.80 -12.54 -0.65
N ARG A 82 14.00 -13.43 0.31
CA ARG A 82 15.35 -13.86 0.70
C ARG A 82 16.05 -14.53 -0.46
N GLY A 83 17.29 -14.12 -0.72
CA GLY A 83 18.09 -14.68 -1.80
C GLY A 83 17.82 -14.06 -3.17
N ALA A 84 16.90 -13.12 -3.27
CA ALA A 84 16.64 -12.43 -4.54
C ALA A 84 17.54 -11.22 -4.74
#